data_0ea991ea23bb9c68f0300d7c56ac4320
#
_entry.id   0ea991ea23bb9c68f0300d7c56ac4320
#
_cell.length_a   1.000
_cell.length_b   1.000
_cell.length_c   1.000
_cell.angle_alpha   90.00
_cell.angle_beta   90.00
_cell.angle_gamma   90.00
#
_symmetry.space_group_name_H-M   'P 1'
#
loop_
_entity.id
_entity.type
_entity.pdbx_description
1 polymer ?
#
loop_
_entity_poly.entity_id
_entity_poly.type
_entity_poly.pdbx_seq_one_letter_code
_entity_poly.pdbx_strand_id
1 'polypeptide(L)'
;MVDEYLTADDFAGLSRGGLAEACLACSARLSPAFAAFATHSGPRDYDDLVRDLWACAGREVGARESEEFERRMEAFPEVGCDDSYLLDYYAMSVMGIPLEALHVLAGGGVERALACSRTALRLANEFSEKLDDENELWDAERQEQLRVIAGLKAGRHPTFDSCLASPVSRRLVEVLPAIVATQRAEQDEYLARIRHQE
;
A
#
# COMPACT_ATOMS: atom_id res chain seq x y z
N MET A 1 10.89 11.24 18.49
CA MET A 1 9.94 10.18 18.88
C MET A 1 10.39 8.90 18.17
N VAL A 2 10.51 7.77 18.86
CA VAL A 2 10.81 6.51 18.17
C VAL A 2 9.49 6.09 17.53
N ASP A 3 9.44 6.13 16.21
CA ASP A 3 8.29 5.65 15.44
C ASP A 3 8.09 4.18 15.76
N GLU A 4 7.08 3.87 16.56
CA GLU A 4 6.78 2.48 16.93
C GLU A 4 5.98 1.84 15.78
N TYR A 5 6.69 1.21 14.85
CA TYR A 5 6.08 0.30 13.88
C TYR A 5 5.35 -0.84 14.59
N LEU A 6 4.37 -1.42 13.91
CA LEU A 6 3.75 -2.63 14.40
C LEU A 6 4.78 -3.77 14.51
N THR A 7 4.58 -4.64 15.50
CA THR A 7 5.43 -5.78 15.83
C THR A 7 4.71 -7.10 15.52
N ALA A 8 5.41 -8.22 15.59
CA ALA A 8 4.81 -9.55 15.44
C ALA A 8 3.73 -9.82 16.49
N ASP A 9 3.85 -9.26 17.69
CA ASP A 9 2.87 -9.41 18.76
C ASP A 9 1.53 -8.75 18.43
N ASP A 10 1.54 -7.65 17.66
CA ASP A 10 0.30 -7.01 17.21
C ASP A 10 -0.53 -7.96 16.32
N PHE A 11 0.14 -8.78 15.50
CA PHE A 11 -0.48 -9.76 14.61
C PHE A 11 -0.73 -11.13 15.27
N ALA A 12 -0.23 -11.35 16.48
CA ALA A 12 -0.38 -12.64 17.18
C ALA A 12 -1.84 -13.07 17.28
N GLY A 13 -2.11 -14.34 16.98
CA GLY A 13 -3.45 -14.93 17.01
C GLY A 13 -4.27 -14.76 15.73
N LEU A 14 -3.79 -14.02 14.74
CA LEU A 14 -4.42 -13.98 13.42
C LEU A 14 -4.10 -15.27 12.64
N SER A 15 -5.11 -15.80 11.95
CA SER A 15 -4.92 -16.84 10.94
C SER A 15 -4.18 -16.26 9.72
N ARG A 16 -3.71 -17.14 8.82
CA ARG A 16 -3.14 -16.72 7.52
C ARG A 16 -4.12 -15.83 6.73
N GLY A 17 -5.40 -16.21 6.67
CA GLY A 17 -6.43 -15.37 6.04
C GLY A 17 -6.54 -14.00 6.71
N GLY A 18 -6.52 -13.94 8.04
CA GLY A 18 -6.53 -12.67 8.77
C GLY A 18 -5.29 -11.80 8.52
N LEU A 19 -4.10 -12.41 8.41
CA LEU A 19 -2.89 -11.70 8.00
C LEU A 19 -3.00 -11.11 6.58
N ALA A 20 -3.53 -11.90 5.64
CA ALA A 20 -3.76 -11.43 4.27
C ALA A 20 -4.79 -10.30 4.23
N GLU A 21 -5.91 -10.42 4.96
CA GLU A 21 -6.92 -9.37 5.05
C GLU A 21 -6.35 -8.06 5.66
N ALA A 22 -5.46 -8.16 6.64
CA ALA A 22 -4.78 -6.99 7.19
C ALA A 22 -3.93 -6.28 6.14
N CYS A 23 -3.18 -7.02 5.30
CA CYS A 23 -2.40 -6.48 4.18
C CYS A 23 -3.31 -5.86 3.11
N LEU A 24 -4.37 -6.58 2.72
CA LEU A 24 -5.33 -6.10 1.71
C LEU A 24 -6.09 -4.86 2.18
N ALA A 25 -6.31 -4.73 3.49
CA ALA A 25 -6.88 -3.50 4.06
C ALA A 25 -5.95 -2.30 3.88
N CYS A 26 -4.62 -2.47 4.02
CA CYS A 26 -3.64 -1.42 3.68
C CYS A 26 -3.68 -1.11 2.18
N SER A 27 -3.71 -2.15 1.31
CA SER A 27 -3.80 -1.97 -0.14
C SER A 27 -5.01 -1.13 -0.55
N ALA A 28 -6.18 -1.45 0.00
CA ALA A 28 -7.43 -0.73 -0.31
C ALA A 28 -7.40 0.72 0.17
N ARG A 29 -6.83 1.00 1.35
CA ARG A 29 -6.71 2.38 1.85
C ARG A 29 -5.78 3.25 1.01
N LEU A 30 -4.73 2.64 0.45
CA LEU A 30 -3.74 3.33 -0.38
C LEU A 30 -4.07 3.33 -1.88
N SER A 31 -5.20 2.74 -2.30
CA SER A 31 -5.66 2.79 -3.69
C SER A 31 -5.74 4.22 -4.25
N PRO A 32 -6.20 5.25 -3.53
CA PRO A 32 -6.15 6.61 -4.03
C PRO A 32 -4.73 7.11 -4.33
N ALA A 33 -3.73 6.65 -3.56
CA ALA A 33 -2.34 7.02 -3.82
C ALA A 33 -1.83 6.36 -5.12
N PHE A 34 -2.11 5.06 -5.33
CA PHE A 34 -1.81 4.42 -6.61
C PHE A 34 -2.43 5.22 -7.77
N ALA A 35 -3.73 5.52 -7.69
CA ALA A 35 -4.46 6.24 -8.74
C ALA A 35 -3.88 7.65 -9.02
N ALA A 36 -3.31 8.31 -8.00
CA ALA A 36 -2.77 9.66 -8.13
C ALA A 36 -1.35 9.69 -8.72
N PHE A 37 -0.55 8.64 -8.46
CA PHE A 37 0.85 8.59 -8.86
C PHE A 37 1.10 7.73 -10.11
N ALA A 38 0.22 6.78 -10.44
CA ALA A 38 0.36 5.97 -11.65
C ALA A 38 0.22 6.87 -12.90
N THR A 39 1.21 6.80 -13.78
CA THR A 39 1.22 7.63 -15.00
C THR A 39 0.74 6.87 -16.23
N HIS A 40 0.66 5.55 -16.16
CA HIS A 40 0.33 4.68 -17.28
C HIS A 40 -0.88 3.77 -17.02
N SER A 41 -1.03 3.30 -15.77
CA SER A 41 -2.10 2.38 -15.39
C SER A 41 -3.36 3.11 -14.93
N GLY A 42 -4.53 2.50 -15.17
CA GLY A 42 -5.78 3.03 -14.68
C GLY A 42 -6.03 2.70 -13.20
N PRO A 43 -6.71 3.57 -12.45
CA PRO A 43 -7.04 3.29 -11.04
C PRO A 43 -7.87 2.01 -10.87
N ARG A 44 -8.72 1.66 -11.83
CA ARG A 44 -9.54 0.44 -11.79
C ARG A 44 -8.70 -0.83 -11.87
N ASP A 45 -7.59 -0.83 -12.62
CA ASP A 45 -6.75 -2.01 -12.80
C ASP A 45 -6.16 -2.45 -11.45
N TYR A 46 -5.72 -1.49 -10.63
CA TYR A 46 -5.25 -1.76 -9.27
C TYR A 46 -6.37 -2.23 -8.33
N ASP A 47 -7.51 -1.55 -8.34
CA ASP A 47 -8.66 -1.91 -7.50
C ASP A 47 -9.17 -3.32 -7.81
N ASP A 48 -9.26 -3.68 -9.09
CA ASP A 48 -9.69 -5.01 -9.54
C ASP A 48 -8.69 -6.08 -9.10
N LEU A 49 -7.38 -5.81 -9.21
CA LEU A 49 -6.34 -6.70 -8.70
C LEU A 49 -6.49 -6.95 -7.19
N VAL A 50 -6.66 -5.89 -6.39
CA VAL A 50 -6.81 -6.00 -4.92
C VAL A 50 -8.11 -6.72 -4.56
N ARG A 51 -9.21 -6.49 -5.27
CA ARG A 51 -10.49 -7.20 -5.07
C ARG A 51 -10.37 -8.69 -5.38
N ASP A 52 -9.67 -9.06 -6.45
CA ASP A 52 -9.43 -10.45 -6.81
C ASP A 52 -8.59 -11.16 -5.74
N LEU A 53 -7.54 -10.52 -5.23
CA LEU A 53 -6.77 -11.05 -4.09
C LEU A 53 -7.63 -11.18 -2.84
N TRP A 54 -8.53 -10.23 -2.59
CA TRP A 54 -9.45 -10.28 -1.44
C TRP A 54 -10.39 -11.49 -1.52
N ALA A 55 -10.85 -11.84 -2.70
CA ALA A 55 -11.66 -13.03 -2.90
C ALA A 55 -10.91 -14.33 -2.57
N CYS A 56 -9.58 -14.28 -2.50
CA CYS A 56 -8.73 -15.39 -2.11
C CYS A 56 -8.43 -15.46 -0.59
N ALA A 57 -8.77 -14.44 0.21
CA ALA A 57 -8.33 -14.32 1.61
C ALA A 57 -8.77 -15.50 2.51
N GLY A 58 -9.89 -16.15 2.20
CA GLY A 58 -10.42 -17.30 2.94
C GLY A 58 -9.78 -18.65 2.61
N ARG A 59 -8.82 -18.73 1.68
CA ARG A 59 -8.22 -19.97 1.19
C ARG A 59 -6.72 -19.83 0.92
N GLU A 60 -6.07 -20.95 0.67
CA GLU A 60 -4.69 -20.97 0.19
C GLU A 60 -4.65 -20.71 -1.31
N VAL A 61 -3.70 -19.86 -1.73
CA VAL A 61 -3.38 -19.61 -3.14
C VAL A 61 -2.27 -20.57 -3.54
N GLY A 62 -2.54 -21.43 -4.54
CA GLY A 62 -1.56 -22.37 -5.05
C GLY A 62 -0.49 -21.69 -5.91
N ALA A 63 0.64 -22.36 -6.13
CA ALA A 63 1.80 -21.81 -6.86
C ALA A 63 1.42 -21.21 -8.24
N ARG A 64 0.63 -21.95 -9.05
CA ARG A 64 0.21 -21.48 -10.37
C ARG A 64 -0.65 -20.21 -10.33
N GLU A 65 -1.51 -20.10 -9.32
CA GLU A 65 -2.37 -18.94 -9.14
C GLU A 65 -1.54 -17.75 -8.61
N SER A 66 -0.56 -18.00 -7.74
CA SER A 66 0.40 -17.00 -7.27
C SER A 66 1.18 -16.41 -8.46
N GLU A 67 1.76 -17.26 -9.31
CA GLU A 67 2.46 -16.84 -10.53
C GLU A 67 1.58 -16.02 -11.49
N GLU A 68 0.28 -16.32 -11.55
CA GLU A 68 -0.66 -15.53 -12.35
C GLU A 68 -0.87 -14.13 -11.78
N PHE A 69 -1.04 -14.03 -10.45
CA PHE A 69 -1.16 -12.72 -9.78
C PHE A 69 0.14 -11.92 -9.90
N GLU A 70 1.30 -12.54 -9.69
CA GLU A 70 2.61 -11.89 -9.86
C GLU A 70 2.76 -11.32 -11.28
N ARG A 71 2.44 -12.11 -12.30
CA ARG A 71 2.49 -11.67 -13.71
C ARG A 71 1.52 -10.51 -13.98
N ARG A 72 0.33 -10.50 -13.35
CA ARG A 72 -0.60 -9.37 -13.45
C ARG A 72 -0.03 -8.11 -12.80
N MET A 73 0.67 -8.24 -11.66
CA MET A 73 1.35 -7.13 -10.99
C MET A 73 2.53 -6.60 -11.83
N GLU A 74 3.33 -7.50 -12.38
CA GLU A 74 4.46 -7.16 -13.26
C GLU A 74 4.03 -6.51 -14.59
N ALA A 75 2.78 -6.70 -14.99
CA ALA A 75 2.23 -6.07 -16.19
C ALA A 75 1.91 -4.56 -16.01
N PHE A 76 1.92 -4.07 -14.78
CA PHE A 76 1.79 -2.62 -14.53
C PHE A 76 3.08 -1.91 -14.92
N PRO A 77 3.02 -0.91 -15.83
CA PRO A 77 4.23 -0.20 -16.30
C PRO A 77 5.03 0.48 -15.19
N GLU A 78 4.37 0.83 -14.09
CA GLU A 78 4.98 1.47 -12.91
C GLU A 78 5.87 0.50 -12.12
N VAL A 79 5.65 -0.82 -12.26
CA VAL A 79 6.47 -1.83 -11.61
C VAL A 79 7.85 -1.87 -12.27
N GLY A 80 8.90 -1.67 -11.45
CA GLY A 80 10.27 -1.54 -11.92
C GLY A 80 10.81 -0.12 -11.90
N CYS A 81 10.00 0.88 -11.53
CA CYS A 81 10.48 2.23 -11.27
C CYS A 81 11.19 2.27 -9.90
N ASP A 82 12.50 2.33 -9.89
CA ASP A 82 13.34 2.40 -8.68
C ASP A 82 13.86 3.81 -8.37
N ASP A 83 13.57 4.78 -9.22
CA ASP A 83 13.98 6.16 -9.05
C ASP A 83 12.95 6.95 -8.23
N SER A 84 13.29 7.26 -6.98
CA SER A 84 12.42 7.95 -6.01
C SER A 84 12.05 9.39 -6.41
N TYR A 85 12.71 9.96 -7.39
CA TYR A 85 12.34 11.27 -7.93
C TYR A 85 11.17 11.19 -8.93
N LEU A 86 10.85 10.01 -9.46
CA LEU A 86 9.77 9.83 -10.41
C LEU A 86 8.43 9.57 -9.71
N LEU A 87 7.34 10.00 -10.34
CA LEU A 87 5.98 9.75 -9.82
C LEU A 87 5.68 8.26 -9.69
N ASP A 88 6.06 7.47 -10.69
CA ASP A 88 5.80 6.03 -10.72
C ASP A 88 6.45 5.24 -9.57
N TYR A 89 7.49 5.80 -8.90
CA TYR A 89 8.07 5.21 -7.70
C TYR A 89 7.04 5.01 -6.57
N TYR A 90 6.15 5.98 -6.38
CA TYR A 90 5.11 5.86 -5.36
C TYR A 90 4.04 4.86 -5.76
N ALA A 91 3.65 4.82 -7.04
CA ALA A 91 2.73 3.80 -7.54
C ALA A 91 3.32 2.39 -7.40
N MET A 92 4.61 2.19 -7.77
CA MET A 92 5.33 0.94 -7.56
C MET A 92 5.42 0.56 -6.07
N SER A 93 5.70 1.53 -5.20
CA SER A 93 5.76 1.30 -3.75
C SER A 93 4.40 0.87 -3.18
N VAL A 94 3.29 1.45 -3.66
CA VAL A 94 1.92 1.02 -3.30
C VAL A 94 1.65 -0.39 -3.81
N MET A 95 2.12 -0.76 -5.02
CA MET A 95 1.97 -2.11 -5.57
C MET A 95 2.70 -3.18 -4.74
N GLY A 96 3.76 -2.84 -4.04
CA GLY A 96 4.45 -3.74 -3.11
C GLY A 96 3.54 -4.28 -1.98
N ILE A 97 2.49 -3.55 -1.61
CA ILE A 97 1.60 -3.94 -0.51
C ILE A 97 0.71 -5.14 -0.87
N PRO A 98 -0.04 -5.17 -2.01
CA PRO A 98 -0.78 -6.36 -2.42
C PRO A 98 0.14 -7.54 -2.77
N LEU A 99 1.39 -7.31 -3.18
CA LEU A 99 2.37 -8.38 -3.37
C LEU A 99 2.68 -9.10 -2.04
N GLU A 100 2.86 -8.37 -0.94
CA GLU A 100 3.03 -9.00 0.37
C GLU A 100 1.78 -9.74 0.83
N ALA A 101 0.57 -9.25 0.50
CA ALA A 101 -0.68 -9.98 0.74
C ALA A 101 -0.72 -11.31 -0.02
N LEU A 102 -0.31 -11.31 -1.29
CA LEU A 102 -0.19 -12.52 -2.11
C LEU A 102 0.80 -13.51 -1.50
N HIS A 103 1.96 -13.04 -1.05
CA HIS A 103 2.94 -13.90 -0.37
C HIS A 103 2.39 -14.53 0.90
N VAL A 104 1.57 -13.80 1.69
CA VAL A 104 0.86 -14.38 2.85
C VAL A 104 -0.09 -15.48 2.39
N LEU A 105 -0.90 -15.26 1.36
CA LEU A 105 -1.84 -16.22 0.80
C LEU A 105 -1.15 -17.48 0.26
N ALA A 106 0.05 -17.33 -0.32
CA ALA A 106 0.88 -18.42 -0.83
C ALA A 106 1.68 -19.17 0.26
N GLY A 107 1.40 -18.91 1.55
CA GLY A 107 2.02 -19.64 2.67
C GLY A 107 3.02 -18.84 3.50
N GLY A 108 3.22 -17.58 3.21
CA GLY A 108 4.05 -16.68 4.02
C GLY A 108 3.42 -16.39 5.39
N GLY A 109 4.28 -16.04 6.35
CA GLY A 109 3.91 -15.78 7.74
C GLY A 109 3.78 -14.30 8.08
N VAL A 110 3.81 -14.02 9.38
CA VAL A 110 3.71 -12.69 9.97
C VAL A 110 4.76 -11.69 9.43
N GLU A 111 5.92 -12.16 9.02
CA GLU A 111 6.99 -11.31 8.48
C GLU A 111 6.54 -10.57 7.20
N ARG A 112 5.72 -11.23 6.37
CA ARG A 112 5.12 -10.60 5.18
C ARG A 112 4.09 -9.54 5.55
N ALA A 113 3.26 -9.82 6.55
CA ALA A 113 2.31 -8.83 7.06
C ALA A 113 3.02 -7.62 7.70
N LEU A 114 4.15 -7.84 8.38
CA LEU A 114 5.00 -6.76 8.90
C LEU A 114 5.63 -5.94 7.77
N ALA A 115 6.12 -6.58 6.70
CA ALA A 115 6.66 -5.87 5.54
C ALA A 115 5.59 -4.98 4.90
N CYS A 116 4.39 -5.52 4.69
CA CYS A 116 3.22 -4.77 4.22
C CYS A 116 2.92 -3.55 5.11
N SER A 117 2.78 -3.77 6.43
CA SER A 117 2.51 -2.74 7.43
C SER A 117 3.56 -1.61 7.38
N ARG A 118 4.83 -1.97 7.37
CA ARG A 118 5.94 -1.02 7.32
C ARG A 118 5.95 -0.20 6.03
N THR A 119 5.66 -0.83 4.90
CA THR A 119 5.57 -0.12 3.61
C THR A 119 4.44 0.90 3.63
N ALA A 120 3.26 0.53 4.13
CA ALA A 120 2.13 1.44 4.24
C ALA A 120 2.43 2.63 5.17
N LEU A 121 3.04 2.37 6.33
CA LEU A 121 3.43 3.42 7.28
C LEU A 121 4.53 4.33 6.73
N ARG A 122 5.53 3.76 6.04
CA ARG A 122 6.58 4.54 5.38
C ARG A 122 6.00 5.49 4.34
N LEU A 123 5.09 5.01 3.49
CA LEU A 123 4.41 5.86 2.51
C LEU A 123 3.60 6.97 3.18
N ALA A 124 2.86 6.66 4.25
CA ALA A 124 2.11 7.66 4.99
C ALA A 124 3.04 8.74 5.60
N ASN A 125 4.22 8.34 6.12
CA ASN A 125 5.24 9.27 6.61
C ASN A 125 5.79 10.16 5.49
N GLU A 126 6.20 9.57 4.36
CA GLU A 126 6.70 10.33 3.21
C GLU A 126 5.67 11.33 2.68
N PHE A 127 4.37 10.99 2.74
CA PHE A 127 3.30 11.90 2.36
C PHE A 127 3.11 13.03 3.39
N SER A 128 3.22 12.74 4.69
CA SER A 128 3.22 13.76 5.74
C SER A 128 4.37 14.75 5.58
N GLU A 129 5.58 14.25 5.31
CA GLU A 129 6.76 15.10 5.07
C GLU A 129 6.56 16.06 3.89
N LYS A 130 5.91 15.61 2.81
CA LYS A 130 5.61 16.46 1.65
C LYS A 130 4.54 17.52 1.90
N LEU A 131 3.75 17.35 2.95
CA LEU A 131 2.71 18.29 3.38
C LEU A 131 3.18 19.24 4.48
N ASP A 132 4.38 19.00 5.06
CA ASP A 132 4.87 19.67 6.26
C ASP A 132 3.86 19.50 7.43
N ASP A 133 3.20 18.34 7.49
CA ASP A 133 2.24 17.98 8.53
C ASP A 133 2.88 17.01 9.55
N GLU A 134 2.94 17.32 10.79
CA GLU A 134 3.62 16.64 11.91
C GLU A 134 3.26 15.13 12.06
N ASN A 135 3.38 14.29 10.98
CA ASN A 135 3.07 12.86 10.94
C ASN A 135 1.58 12.49 11.05
N GLU A 136 0.67 13.39 10.75
CA GLU A 136 -0.77 13.14 10.85
C GLU A 136 -1.23 11.89 10.06
N LEU A 137 -0.74 11.71 8.82
CA LEU A 137 -1.08 10.55 8.00
C LEU A 137 -0.47 9.25 8.54
N TRP A 138 0.76 9.30 9.07
CA TRP A 138 1.40 8.14 9.67
C TRP A 138 0.65 7.66 10.92
N ASP A 139 0.30 8.58 11.81
CA ASP A 139 -0.47 8.27 13.03
C ASP A 139 -1.86 7.71 12.67
N ALA A 140 -2.54 8.32 11.72
CA ALA A 140 -3.85 7.86 11.27
C ALA A 140 -3.78 6.45 10.65
N GLU A 141 -2.79 6.17 9.77
CA GLU A 141 -2.63 4.84 9.17
C GLU A 141 -2.28 3.80 10.22
N ARG A 142 -1.39 4.12 11.18
CA ARG A 142 -1.04 3.21 12.28
C ARG A 142 -2.25 2.84 13.13
N GLN A 143 -3.05 3.83 13.51
CA GLN A 143 -4.27 3.60 14.29
C GLN A 143 -5.27 2.74 13.50
N GLU A 144 -5.40 2.98 12.21
CA GLU A 144 -6.32 2.21 11.36
C GLU A 144 -5.85 0.76 11.18
N GLN A 145 -4.54 0.51 11.05
CA GLN A 145 -3.99 -0.84 11.04
C GLN A 145 -4.32 -1.58 12.35
N LEU A 146 -4.08 -0.95 13.51
CA LEU A 146 -4.41 -1.54 14.81
C LEU A 146 -5.92 -1.82 14.95
N ARG A 147 -6.78 -0.91 14.46
CA ARG A 147 -8.23 -1.09 14.45
C ARG A 147 -8.66 -2.30 13.61
N VAL A 148 -8.08 -2.47 12.42
CA VAL A 148 -8.33 -3.61 11.53
C VAL A 148 -7.91 -4.90 12.21
N ILE A 149 -6.69 -4.97 12.74
CA ILE A 149 -6.15 -6.14 13.45
C ILE A 149 -7.05 -6.52 14.64
N ALA A 150 -7.44 -5.56 15.47
CA ALA A 150 -8.35 -5.79 16.58
C ALA A 150 -9.73 -6.28 16.12
N GLY A 151 -10.21 -5.76 14.99
CA GLY A 151 -11.43 -6.24 14.35
C GLY A 151 -11.33 -7.71 13.94
N LEU A 152 -10.26 -8.07 13.23
CA LEU A 152 -10.00 -9.45 12.78
C LEU A 152 -9.89 -10.42 13.93
N LYS A 153 -9.19 -10.06 15.02
CA LYS A 153 -9.12 -10.87 16.26
C LYS A 153 -10.50 -11.07 16.91
N ALA A 154 -11.43 -10.15 16.70
CA ALA A 154 -12.81 -10.22 17.16
C ALA A 154 -13.77 -10.85 16.13
N GLY A 155 -13.27 -11.44 15.05
CA GLY A 155 -14.07 -12.06 13.99
C GLY A 155 -14.81 -11.07 13.08
N ARG A 156 -14.40 -9.80 13.07
CA ARG A 156 -14.96 -8.78 12.17
C ARG A 156 -14.04 -8.58 10.97
N HIS A 157 -14.50 -9.01 9.81
CA HIS A 157 -13.76 -8.97 8.56
C HIS A 157 -14.01 -7.66 7.81
N PRO A 158 -12.96 -6.89 7.48
CA PRO A 158 -13.12 -5.69 6.66
C PRO A 158 -13.47 -6.08 5.22
N THR A 159 -14.03 -5.14 4.47
CA THR A 159 -14.21 -5.27 3.02
C THR A 159 -13.39 -4.20 2.30
N PHE A 160 -13.09 -4.41 1.02
CA PHE A 160 -12.41 -3.43 0.19
C PHE A 160 -13.07 -2.05 0.31
N ASP A 161 -14.41 -1.98 0.12
CA ASP A 161 -15.14 -0.73 0.14
C ASP A 161 -15.14 -0.06 1.52
N SER A 162 -15.17 -0.84 2.62
CA SER A 162 -15.07 -0.29 3.97
C SER A 162 -13.70 0.32 4.26
N CYS A 163 -12.63 -0.28 3.72
CA CYS A 163 -11.27 0.25 3.83
C CYS A 163 -11.07 1.50 2.97
N LEU A 164 -11.58 1.49 1.74
CA LEU A 164 -11.56 2.65 0.85
C LEU A 164 -12.35 3.84 1.43
N ALA A 165 -13.41 3.59 2.18
CA ALA A 165 -14.19 4.60 2.88
C ALA A 165 -13.60 5.00 4.26
N SER A 166 -12.42 4.52 4.63
CA SER A 166 -11.78 4.85 5.92
C SER A 166 -11.41 6.33 6.04
N PRO A 167 -11.21 6.84 7.25
CA PRO A 167 -10.73 8.22 7.45
C PRO A 167 -9.40 8.49 6.73
N VAL A 168 -8.47 7.52 6.77
CA VAL A 168 -7.16 7.61 6.09
C VAL A 168 -7.32 7.77 4.59
N SER A 169 -8.10 6.88 3.95
CA SER A 169 -8.30 6.94 2.50
C SER A 169 -8.97 8.25 2.07
N ARG A 170 -9.95 8.73 2.83
CA ARG A 170 -10.58 10.04 2.57
C ARG A 170 -9.59 11.19 2.71
N ARG A 171 -8.78 11.17 3.76
CA ARG A 171 -7.74 12.19 3.95
C ARG A 171 -6.72 12.17 2.82
N LEU A 172 -6.30 10.98 2.37
CA LEU A 172 -5.42 10.85 1.20
C LEU A 172 -6.04 11.50 -0.05
N VAL A 173 -7.30 11.24 -0.36
CA VAL A 173 -7.98 11.87 -1.52
C VAL A 173 -7.93 13.40 -1.45
N GLU A 174 -8.05 13.98 -0.25
CA GLU A 174 -8.00 15.43 -0.07
C GLU A 174 -6.60 16.01 -0.30
N VAL A 175 -5.55 15.31 0.15
CA VAL A 175 -4.18 15.84 0.18
C VAL A 175 -3.33 15.44 -1.01
N LEU A 176 -3.64 14.31 -1.68
CA LEU A 176 -2.87 13.80 -2.81
C LEU A 176 -2.62 14.81 -3.93
N PRO A 177 -3.56 15.70 -4.31
CA PRO A 177 -3.27 16.71 -5.32
C PRO A 177 -2.09 17.62 -4.97
N ALA A 178 -1.94 18.00 -3.70
CA ALA A 178 -0.81 18.81 -3.23
C ALA A 178 0.49 18.00 -3.23
N ILE A 179 0.45 16.75 -2.74
CA ILE A 179 1.61 15.85 -2.71
C ILE A 179 2.13 15.58 -4.12
N VAL A 180 1.24 15.26 -5.06
CA VAL A 180 1.58 15.03 -6.46
C VAL A 180 2.18 16.28 -7.11
N ALA A 181 1.65 17.46 -6.80
CA ALA A 181 2.20 18.71 -7.31
C ALA A 181 3.64 18.95 -6.81
N THR A 182 3.90 18.70 -5.51
CA THR A 182 5.24 18.78 -4.91
C THR A 182 6.19 17.79 -5.58
N GLN A 183 5.78 16.51 -5.70
CA GLN A 183 6.62 15.47 -6.32
C GLN A 183 6.90 15.77 -7.80
N ARG A 184 5.94 16.31 -8.52
CA ARG A 184 6.12 16.69 -9.93
C ARG A 184 7.14 17.84 -10.08
N ALA A 185 7.10 18.81 -9.19
CA ALA A 185 8.09 19.88 -9.18
C ALA A 185 9.51 19.34 -8.88
N GLU A 186 9.65 18.42 -7.92
CA GLU A 186 10.91 17.75 -7.62
C GLU A 186 11.43 16.92 -8.80
N GLN A 187 10.55 16.20 -9.48
CA GLN A 187 10.87 15.45 -10.70
C GLN A 187 11.36 16.34 -11.82
N ASP A 188 10.68 17.45 -12.08
CA ASP A 188 11.06 18.39 -13.14
C ASP A 188 12.45 19.01 -12.88
N GLU A 189 12.74 19.37 -11.63
CA GLU A 189 14.06 19.86 -11.21
C GLU A 189 15.15 18.78 -11.37
N TYR A 190 14.85 17.55 -10.96
CA TYR A 190 15.76 16.41 -11.11
C TYR A 190 16.10 16.14 -12.57
N LEU A 191 15.10 16.07 -13.45
CA LEU A 191 15.28 15.84 -14.87
C LEU A 191 16.02 17.00 -15.57
N ALA A 192 15.80 18.24 -15.13
CA ALA A 192 16.56 19.38 -15.64
C ALA A 192 18.04 19.27 -15.29
N ARG A 193 18.39 18.83 -14.06
CA ARG A 193 19.78 18.63 -13.63
C ARG A 193 20.50 17.56 -14.46
N ILE A 194 19.84 16.44 -14.74
CA ILE A 194 20.44 15.34 -15.54
C ILE A 194 20.76 15.85 -16.96
N ARG A 195 19.82 16.56 -17.62
CA ARG A 195 20.02 17.07 -18.99
C ARG A 195 21.18 18.07 -19.12
N HIS A 196 21.57 18.72 -18.04
CA HIS A 196 22.71 19.65 -18.05
C HIS A 196 24.06 18.97 -17.80
N GLN A 197 24.08 17.67 -17.49
CA GLN A 197 25.30 16.87 -17.27
C GLN A 197 25.71 16.03 -18.48
N GLU A 198 24.83 15.93 -19.49
CA GLU A 198 25.10 15.33 -20.80
C GLU A 198 25.60 16.39 -21.81
#